data_837d2ef3d300475bae7a6442c4f2d50b
#
_entry.id   837d2ef3d300475bae7a6442c4f2d50b
#
_cell.length_a   1.000
_cell.length_b   1.000
_cell.length_c   1.000
_cell.angle_alpha   90.00
_cell.angle_beta   90.00
_cell.angle_gamma   90.00
#
_symmetry.space_group_name_H-M   'P 1'
#
loop_
_entity.id
_entity.type
_entity.pdbx_description
1 polymer ?
#
loop_
_entity_poly.entity_id
_entity_poly.type
_entity_poly.pdbx_seq_one_letter_code
_entity_poly.pdbx_strand_id
1 'polypeptide(L)'
;MRKTPTKKAMKTKTTPYDVAEHLRTPEEMAAYLDAWLEEAPDDAAGIARALGDIARAKGMTQVAKDAGLSRESLYRALSAEGNPSFATVLKVARALGVKLHAEAA
;
A
#
# COMPACT_ATOMS: atom_id res chain seq x y z
N MET A 1 7.74 -20.51 6.08
CA MET A 1 7.63 -20.07 6.35
C MET A 1 7.58 -19.09 6.37
N ARG A 2 7.54 -18.72 6.56
CA ARG A 2 7.62 -17.75 6.32
C ARG A 2 6.81 -16.66 6.52
N LYS A 3 5.79 -16.69 6.50
CA LYS A 3 4.87 -15.71 6.64
C LYS A 3 4.80 -15.13 7.96
N THR A 4 5.00 -15.88 8.95
CA THR A 4 4.98 -15.44 10.32
C THR A 4 5.94 -14.31 10.60
N PRO A 5 7.17 -14.40 10.14
CA PRO A 5 8.09 -13.28 10.33
C PRO A 5 7.60 -12.02 9.64
N THR A 6 6.98 -12.19 8.49
CA THR A 6 6.48 -11.04 7.77
C THR A 6 5.39 -10.34 8.54
N LYS A 7 4.49 -11.13 9.11
CA LYS A 7 3.41 -10.59 9.89
C LYS A 7 3.94 -9.82 11.07
N LYS A 8 4.91 -10.38 11.75
CA LYS A 8 5.50 -9.73 12.86
C LYS A 8 6.14 -8.43 12.49
N ALA A 9 6.82 -8.41 11.37
CA ALA A 9 7.45 -7.19 10.89
C ALA A 9 6.42 -6.11 10.64
N MET A 10 5.26 -6.47 10.15
CA MET A 10 4.24 -5.49 9.89
C MET A 10 3.69 -4.89 11.16
N LYS A 11 3.63 -5.69 12.20
CA LYS A 11 3.09 -5.21 13.45
C LYS A 11 4.07 -4.43 14.28
N THR A 12 5.31 -4.77 14.24
CA THR A 12 6.31 -4.02 14.97
C THR A 12 6.52 -2.74 14.20
N LYS A 13 6.92 -1.72 14.87
CA LYS A 13 7.11 -0.50 14.25
C LYS A 13 8.16 -0.50 13.30
N THR A 14 7.85 -0.65 12.06
CA THR A 14 8.77 -0.58 10.96
C THR A 14 8.86 0.86 10.55
N THR A 15 10.05 1.40 10.49
CA THR A 15 10.20 2.79 10.08
C THR A 15 9.95 2.87 8.57
N PRO A 16 9.58 4.03 8.07
CA PRO A 16 9.40 4.19 6.63
C PRO A 16 10.65 3.81 5.85
N TYR A 17 11.80 4.03 6.47
CA TYR A 17 13.05 3.68 5.84
C TYR A 17 13.18 2.18 5.64
N ASP A 18 12.85 1.40 6.66
CA ASP A 18 12.92 -0.04 6.60
C ASP A 18 11.92 -0.58 5.58
N VAL A 19 10.72 -0.02 5.57
CA VAL A 19 9.69 -0.43 4.64
C VAL A 19 10.16 -0.18 3.22
N ALA A 20 10.75 0.97 2.98
CA ALA A 20 11.19 1.33 1.64
C ALA A 20 12.19 0.33 1.08
N GLU A 21 13.00 -0.26 1.93
CA GLU A 21 13.99 -1.22 1.47
C GLU A 21 13.35 -2.48 0.91
N HIS A 22 12.10 -2.73 1.27
CA HIS A 22 11.38 -3.91 0.83
C HIS A 22 10.33 -3.59 -0.22
N LEU A 23 10.33 -2.37 -0.73
CA LEU A 23 9.33 -1.94 -1.69
C LEU A 23 9.99 -1.33 -2.92
N ARG A 24 10.91 -2.07 -3.51
CA ARG A 24 11.66 -1.55 -4.63
C ARG A 24 11.16 -1.99 -5.99
N THR A 25 10.38 -3.04 -6.04
CA THR A 25 9.86 -3.54 -7.31
C THR A 25 8.35 -3.71 -7.20
N PRO A 26 7.65 -3.74 -8.33
CA PRO A 26 6.20 -3.98 -8.27
C PRO A 26 5.86 -5.31 -7.60
N GLU A 27 6.73 -6.32 -7.74
CA GLU A 27 6.49 -7.61 -7.11
C GLU A 27 6.58 -7.49 -5.60
N GLU A 28 7.53 -6.72 -5.11
CA GLU A 28 7.66 -6.52 -3.67
C GLU A 28 6.49 -5.71 -3.14
N MET A 29 6.06 -4.72 -3.89
CA MET A 29 4.93 -3.89 -3.51
C MET A 29 3.66 -4.73 -3.43
N ALA A 30 3.46 -5.60 -4.42
CA ALA A 30 2.28 -6.45 -4.45
C ALA A 30 2.30 -7.40 -3.26
N ALA A 31 3.45 -7.97 -2.93
CA ALA A 31 3.57 -8.88 -1.82
C ALA A 31 3.28 -8.19 -0.49
N TYR A 32 3.74 -6.96 -0.35
CA TYR A 32 3.51 -6.19 0.86
C TYR A 32 2.01 -5.91 1.04
N LEU A 33 1.35 -5.48 -0.03
CA LEU A 33 -0.08 -5.21 0.03
C LEU A 33 -0.86 -6.49 0.30
N ASP A 34 -0.46 -7.57 -0.37
CA ASP A 34 -1.14 -8.85 -0.20
C ASP A 34 -1.03 -9.32 1.25
N ALA A 35 0.11 -9.12 1.88
CA ALA A 35 0.29 -9.50 3.27
C ALA A 35 -0.69 -8.75 4.17
N TRP A 36 -0.91 -7.46 3.92
CA TRP A 36 -1.87 -6.69 4.67
C TRP A 36 -3.28 -7.21 4.47
N LEU A 37 -3.63 -7.55 3.23
CA LEU A 37 -4.97 -8.05 2.93
C LEU A 37 -5.19 -9.42 3.58
N GLU A 38 -4.15 -10.24 3.66
CA GLU A 38 -4.25 -11.54 4.28
C GLU A 38 -4.32 -11.46 5.80
N GLU A 39 -3.49 -10.61 6.37
CA GLU A 39 -3.36 -10.55 7.82
C GLU A 39 -4.39 -9.66 8.49
N ALA A 40 -4.83 -8.63 7.83
CA ALA A 40 -5.74 -7.66 8.41
C ALA A 40 -6.79 -7.23 7.40
N PRO A 41 -7.60 -8.18 6.91
CA PRO A 41 -8.54 -7.87 5.82
C PRO A 41 -9.59 -6.82 6.17
N ASP A 42 -9.85 -6.63 7.45
CA ASP A 42 -10.85 -5.64 7.86
C ASP A 42 -10.27 -4.32 8.30
N ASP A 43 -8.96 -4.19 8.22
CA ASP A 43 -8.30 -2.97 8.66
C ASP A 43 -8.13 -2.00 7.51
N ALA A 44 -9.21 -1.30 7.17
CA ALA A 44 -9.18 -0.38 6.05
C ALA A 44 -8.13 0.71 6.23
N ALA A 45 -8.00 1.23 7.43
CA ALA A 45 -7.03 2.30 7.68
C ALA A 45 -5.60 1.77 7.53
N GLY A 46 -5.36 0.56 8.01
CA GLY A 46 -4.04 -0.04 7.88
C GLY A 46 -3.69 -0.33 6.43
N ILE A 47 -4.66 -0.80 5.67
CA ILE A 47 -4.43 -1.09 4.26
C ILE A 47 -4.20 0.20 3.48
N ALA A 48 -4.94 1.25 3.82
CA ALA A 48 -4.71 2.56 3.19
C ALA A 48 -3.30 3.05 3.50
N ARG A 49 -2.86 2.84 4.72
CA ARG A 49 -1.52 3.25 5.12
C ARG A 49 -0.46 2.43 4.39
N ALA A 50 -0.76 1.13 4.18
CA ALA A 50 0.16 0.28 3.43
C ALA A 50 0.31 0.78 2.00
N LEU A 51 -0.80 1.20 1.39
CA LEU A 51 -0.74 1.79 0.06
C LEU A 51 0.09 3.07 0.09
N GLY A 52 -0.03 3.83 1.17
CA GLY A 52 0.76 5.03 1.34
C GLY A 52 2.25 4.73 1.44
N ASP A 53 2.61 3.66 2.14
CA ASP A 53 4.01 3.25 2.24
C ASP A 53 4.57 2.91 0.87
N ILE A 54 3.79 2.18 0.08
CA ILE A 54 4.21 1.81 -1.27
C ILE A 54 4.34 3.05 -2.15
N ALA A 55 3.36 3.95 -2.04
CA ALA A 55 3.39 5.16 -2.85
C ALA A 55 4.59 6.03 -2.51
N ARG A 56 4.92 6.11 -1.23
CA ARG A 56 6.08 6.89 -0.82
C ARG A 56 7.38 6.25 -1.30
N ALA A 57 7.43 4.94 -1.30
CA ALA A 57 8.61 4.24 -1.77
C ALA A 57 8.82 4.47 -3.28
N LYS A 58 7.73 4.53 -4.02
CA LYS A 58 7.81 4.76 -5.45
C LYS A 58 8.00 6.24 -5.78
N GLY A 59 7.50 7.11 -4.94
CA GLY A 59 7.58 8.54 -5.15
C GLY A 59 6.20 9.15 -5.27
N MET A 60 5.79 9.90 -4.25
CA MET A 60 4.43 10.43 -4.18
C MET A 60 4.07 11.29 -5.38
N THR A 61 5.00 12.11 -5.84
CA THR A 61 4.71 13.01 -6.96
C THR A 61 4.38 12.23 -8.22
N GLN A 62 5.18 11.20 -8.49
CA GLN A 62 4.96 10.41 -9.69
C GLN A 62 3.68 9.59 -9.58
N VAL A 63 3.43 9.02 -8.40
CA VAL A 63 2.23 8.22 -8.20
C VAL A 63 0.98 9.08 -8.35
N ALA A 64 1.00 10.29 -7.79
CA ALA A 64 -0.14 11.19 -7.91
C ALA A 64 -0.41 11.53 -9.37
N LYS A 65 0.65 11.81 -10.10
CA LYS A 65 0.53 12.15 -11.50
C LYS A 65 -0.05 10.99 -12.30
N ASP A 66 0.48 9.79 -12.08
CA ASP A 66 0.02 8.62 -12.80
C ASP A 66 -1.40 8.23 -12.42
N ALA A 67 -1.80 8.52 -11.20
CA ALA A 67 -3.15 8.22 -10.74
C ALA A 67 -4.15 9.31 -11.10
N GLY A 68 -3.67 10.43 -11.62
CA GLY A 68 -4.56 11.53 -11.96
C GLY A 68 -5.07 12.27 -10.75
N LEU A 69 -4.26 12.33 -9.70
CA LEU A 69 -4.64 12.98 -8.45
C LEU A 69 -3.61 14.06 -8.11
N SER A 70 -4.04 15.04 -7.30
CA SER A 70 -3.08 15.96 -6.77
C SER A 70 -2.30 15.25 -5.68
N ARG A 71 -1.08 15.71 -5.45
CA ARG A 71 -0.25 15.11 -4.42
C ARG A 71 -0.91 15.22 -3.06
N GLU A 72 -1.56 16.36 -2.82
CA GLU A 72 -2.24 16.58 -1.56
C GLU A 72 -3.42 15.63 -1.38
N SER A 73 -4.19 15.40 -2.44
CA SER A 73 -5.29 14.46 -2.38
C SER A 73 -4.80 13.05 -2.11
N LEU A 74 -3.68 12.69 -2.72
CA LEU A 74 -3.11 11.37 -2.54
C LEU A 74 -2.66 11.19 -1.09
N TYR A 75 -1.98 12.18 -0.54
CA TYR A 75 -1.54 12.10 0.86
C TYR A 75 -2.73 11.94 1.80
N ARG A 76 -3.77 12.71 1.56
CA ARG A 76 -4.94 12.65 2.43
C ARG A 76 -5.64 11.31 2.32
N ALA A 77 -5.78 10.79 1.12
CA ALA A 77 -6.48 9.53 0.90
C ALA A 77 -5.77 8.36 1.55
N LEU A 78 -4.44 8.38 1.54
CA LEU A 78 -3.65 7.25 2.01
C LEU A 78 -3.09 7.45 3.41
N SER A 79 -3.60 8.42 4.14
CA SER A 79 -3.19 8.63 5.53
C SER A 79 -3.97 7.67 6.43
N ALA A 80 -3.55 7.59 7.68
CA ALA A 80 -4.21 6.74 8.64
C ALA A 80 -5.66 7.12 8.85
N GLU A 81 -5.97 8.41 8.71
CA GLU A 81 -7.34 8.87 8.84
C GLU A 81 -8.07 8.87 7.51
N GLY A 82 -7.38 8.50 6.46
CA GLY A 82 -7.96 8.54 5.14
C GLY A 82 -8.98 7.44 4.95
N ASN A 83 -9.84 7.67 4.00
CA ASN A 83 -10.84 6.67 3.66
C ASN A 83 -11.02 6.75 2.15
N PRO A 84 -10.03 6.30 1.40
CA PRO A 84 -10.08 6.44 -0.05
C PRO A 84 -11.25 5.67 -0.64
N SER A 85 -11.87 6.27 -1.65
CA SER A 85 -12.94 5.59 -2.35
C SER A 85 -12.33 4.42 -3.11
N PHE A 86 -13.16 3.46 -3.48
CA PHE A 86 -12.66 2.33 -4.22
C PHE A 86 -12.08 2.80 -5.56
N ALA A 87 -12.69 3.83 -6.15
CA ALA A 87 -12.15 4.39 -7.39
C ALA A 87 -10.73 4.90 -7.19
N THR A 88 -10.49 5.57 -6.07
CA THR A 88 -9.15 6.06 -5.76
C THR A 88 -8.18 4.89 -5.57
N VAL A 89 -8.63 3.86 -4.89
CA VAL A 89 -7.79 2.69 -4.67
C VAL A 89 -7.38 2.06 -6.00
N LEU A 90 -8.32 1.95 -6.94
CA LEU A 90 -8.01 1.39 -8.24
C LEU A 90 -7.03 2.24 -9.01
N LYS A 91 -7.19 3.56 -8.94
CA LYS A 91 -6.26 4.47 -9.61
C LYS A 91 -4.87 4.36 -9.05
N VAL A 92 -4.77 4.29 -7.73
CA VAL A 92 -3.48 4.20 -7.07
C VAL A 92 -2.82 2.86 -7.38
N ALA A 93 -3.58 1.77 -7.32
CA ALA A 93 -3.03 0.45 -7.60
C ALA A 93 -2.44 0.42 -9.01
N ARG A 94 -3.17 0.98 -9.96
CA ARG A 94 -2.67 1.03 -11.33
C ARG A 94 -1.40 1.85 -11.43
N ALA A 95 -1.36 2.98 -10.74
CA ALA A 95 -0.18 3.85 -10.78
C ALA A 95 1.03 3.15 -10.16
N LEU A 96 0.79 2.25 -9.22
CA LEU A 96 1.87 1.52 -8.57
C LEU A 96 2.31 0.30 -9.36
N GLY A 97 1.57 -0.05 -10.40
CA GLY A 97 1.88 -1.24 -11.16
C GLY A 97 1.43 -2.51 -10.48
N VAL A 98 0.45 -2.40 -9.60
CA VAL A 98 -0.07 -3.52 -8.85
C VAL A 98 -1.46 -3.84 -9.35
N LYS A 99 -1.74 -5.11 -9.55
CA LYS A 99 -3.05 -5.53 -10.03
C LYS A 99 -3.80 -6.19 -8.89
N LEU A 100 -5.04 -5.78 -8.72
CA LEU A 100 -5.89 -6.39 -7.71
C LEU A 100 -6.62 -7.57 -8.33
N HIS A 101 -6.78 -8.63 -7.56
CA HIS A 101 -7.57 -9.75 -8.02
C HIS A 101 -8.22 -10.40 -6.81
N ALA A 102 -9.17 -11.27 -7.05
CA ALA A 102 -9.91 -11.90 -5.97
C ALA A 102 -9.84 -13.41 -6.12
N GLU A 103 -9.89 -14.07 -4.99
CA GLU A 103 -9.96 -15.51 -4.98
C GLU A 103 -10.88 -15.92 -3.84
N ALA A 104 -11.41 -17.15 -3.92
CA ALA A 104 -12.34 -17.60 -2.91
C ALA A 104 -11.65 -17.68 -1.55
N ALA A 105 -12.39 -17.27 -0.54
CA ALA A 105 -11.84 -17.24 0.81
C ALA A 105 -11.87 -18.63 1.45
#